data_6aa9b37704f73aec2ce7cda71c0dc2d6
#
_entry.id   6aa9b37704f73aec2ce7cda71c0dc2d6
#
_cell.length_a   1.000
_cell.length_b   1.000
_cell.length_c   1.000
_cell.angle_alpha   90.00
_cell.angle_beta   90.00
_cell.angle_gamma   90.00
#
_symmetry.space_group_name_H-M   'P 1'
#
loop_
_entity.id
_entity.type
_entity.pdbx_description
1 polymer ?
#
loop_
_entity_poly.entity_id
_entity_poly.type
_entity_poly.pdbx_seq_one_letter_code
_entity_poly.pdbx_strand_id
1 'polypeptide(L)'
;MIYAFLVCQLLVLLFIALHDWIPLGKLNNLQGIRAADTTRRLLFITTLSTLPFALAFVASAYYVRAHFPAWLLWLLWLSYGTGLYGMLRTWWLPYLFVKDPVRAERYQVRFAETHAFLPARNGIRPDTLHVSFHVVFVTAFILLCILSFSGRARGTP
;
A
#
# COMPACT_ATOMS: atom_id res chain seq x y z
N MET A 1 12.44 -15.65 -6.68
CA MET A 1 12.27 -14.66 -5.60
C MET A 1 12.24 -13.23 -6.13
N ILE A 2 13.27 -12.72 -6.85
CA ILE A 2 13.29 -11.33 -7.32
C ILE A 2 12.10 -10.97 -8.23
N TYR A 3 11.71 -11.84 -9.15
CA TYR A 3 10.55 -11.62 -10.01
C TYR A 3 9.23 -11.60 -9.23
N ALA A 4 9.08 -12.43 -8.19
CA ALA A 4 7.92 -12.38 -7.30
C ALA A 4 7.86 -11.02 -6.57
N PHE A 5 9.00 -10.50 -6.13
CA PHE A 5 9.10 -9.17 -5.53
C PHE A 5 8.68 -8.06 -6.52
N LEU A 6 9.17 -8.12 -7.77
CA LEU A 6 8.77 -7.16 -8.81
C LEU A 6 7.26 -7.22 -9.11
N VAL A 7 6.68 -8.42 -9.18
CA VAL A 7 5.21 -8.56 -9.36
C VAL A 7 4.46 -7.91 -8.19
N CYS A 8 4.87 -8.19 -6.95
CA CYS A 8 4.25 -7.55 -5.79
C CYS A 8 4.43 -6.03 -5.80
N GLN A 9 5.61 -5.51 -6.18
CA GLN A 9 5.85 -4.07 -6.35
C GLN A 9 4.90 -3.45 -7.38
N LEU A 10 4.73 -4.10 -8.53
CA LEU A 10 3.82 -3.64 -9.57
C LEU A 10 2.37 -3.60 -9.07
N LEU A 11 1.92 -4.65 -8.39
CA LEU A 11 0.56 -4.69 -7.82
C LEU A 11 0.35 -3.60 -6.76
N VAL A 12 1.33 -3.37 -5.88
CA VAL A 12 1.32 -2.28 -4.91
C VAL A 12 1.22 -0.93 -5.61
N LEU A 13 2.05 -0.70 -6.62
CA LEU A 13 2.08 0.53 -7.41
C LEU A 13 0.73 0.78 -8.11
N LEU A 14 0.20 -0.21 -8.81
CA LEU A 14 -1.09 -0.11 -9.51
C LEU A 14 -2.23 0.19 -8.52
N PHE A 15 -2.24 -0.47 -7.37
CA PHE A 15 -3.24 -0.19 -6.36
C PHE A 15 -3.16 1.27 -5.89
N ILE A 16 -1.99 1.73 -5.42
CA ILE A 16 -1.84 3.10 -4.89
C ILE A 16 -2.20 4.15 -5.94
N ALA A 17 -1.82 3.92 -7.21
CA ALA A 17 -2.07 4.86 -8.29
C ALA A 17 -3.53 4.92 -8.73
N LEU A 18 -4.27 3.80 -8.69
CA LEU A 18 -5.51 3.66 -9.46
C LEU A 18 -6.77 3.44 -8.61
N HIS A 19 -6.67 2.91 -7.38
CA HIS A 19 -7.85 2.46 -6.62
C HIS A 19 -8.86 3.57 -6.29
N ASP A 20 -8.41 4.82 -6.17
CA ASP A 20 -9.27 5.99 -5.93
C ASP A 20 -9.79 6.64 -7.24
N TRP A 21 -9.40 6.14 -8.41
CA TRP A 21 -9.69 6.76 -9.70
C TRP A 21 -10.49 5.90 -10.67
N ILE A 22 -10.31 4.59 -10.62
CA ILE A 22 -10.96 3.64 -11.54
C ILE A 22 -12.13 2.96 -10.82
N PRO A 23 -13.33 2.89 -11.42
CA PRO A 23 -14.46 2.17 -10.82
C PRO A 23 -14.20 0.66 -10.85
N LEU A 24 -14.22 0.05 -9.67
CA LEU A 24 -14.02 -1.39 -9.46
C LEU A 24 -15.29 -2.08 -8.95
N GLY A 25 -16.46 -1.55 -9.31
CA GLY A 25 -17.75 -2.04 -8.87
C GLY A 25 -17.90 -1.95 -7.35
N LYS A 26 -18.27 -3.06 -6.70
CA LYS A 26 -18.41 -3.12 -5.24
C LYS A 26 -17.09 -3.17 -4.47
N LEU A 27 -15.95 -3.17 -5.15
CA LEU A 27 -14.65 -3.18 -4.47
C LEU A 27 -14.18 -1.79 -4.03
N ASN A 28 -14.67 -0.74 -4.69
CA ASN A 28 -14.45 0.63 -4.23
C ASN A 28 -15.70 1.50 -4.42
N ASN A 29 -15.75 2.63 -3.70
CA ASN A 29 -16.85 3.61 -3.79
C ASN A 29 -16.30 4.98 -4.18
N LEU A 30 -16.22 5.26 -5.49
CA LEU A 30 -15.71 6.54 -5.98
C LEU A 30 -16.56 7.74 -5.56
N GLN A 31 -17.86 7.56 -5.38
CA GLN A 31 -18.75 8.63 -4.88
C GLN A 31 -18.42 8.96 -3.43
N GLY A 32 -18.30 7.95 -2.56
CA GLY A 32 -17.90 8.11 -1.18
C GLY A 32 -16.49 8.73 -1.03
N ILE A 33 -15.55 8.32 -1.89
CA ILE A 33 -14.19 8.90 -1.94
C ILE A 33 -14.25 10.40 -2.26
N ARG A 34 -15.01 10.78 -3.30
CA ARG A 34 -15.17 12.18 -3.72
C ARG A 34 -16.00 13.02 -2.74
N ALA A 35 -16.90 12.41 -1.99
CA ALA A 35 -17.64 13.07 -0.92
C ALA A 35 -16.74 13.34 0.30
N ALA A 36 -15.80 12.44 0.58
CA ALA A 36 -14.89 12.57 1.71
C ALA A 36 -13.69 13.49 1.45
N ASP A 37 -13.26 13.64 0.18
CA ASP A 37 -12.04 14.37 -0.19
C ASP A 37 -12.19 15.16 -1.49
N THR A 38 -11.57 16.35 -1.56
CA THR A 38 -11.52 17.12 -2.81
C THR A 38 -10.59 16.48 -3.84
N THR A 39 -10.91 16.64 -5.14
CA THR A 39 -10.08 16.10 -6.24
C THR A 39 -8.61 16.54 -6.15
N ARG A 40 -8.37 17.82 -5.80
CA ARG A 40 -7.01 18.37 -5.63
C ARG A 40 -6.26 17.65 -4.52
N ARG A 41 -6.90 17.38 -3.39
CA ARG A 41 -6.30 16.67 -2.26
C ARG A 41 -6.04 15.20 -2.62
N LEU A 42 -6.99 14.54 -3.28
CA LEU A 42 -6.81 13.17 -3.77
C LEU A 42 -5.62 13.07 -4.74
N LEU A 43 -5.53 14.00 -5.70
CA LEU A 43 -4.41 14.02 -6.66
C LEU A 43 -3.07 14.20 -5.95
N PHE A 44 -2.99 15.15 -5.02
CA PHE A 44 -1.78 15.39 -4.24
C PHE A 44 -1.37 14.15 -3.44
N ILE A 45 -2.30 13.54 -2.70
CA ILE A 45 -2.03 12.36 -1.89
C ILE A 45 -1.64 11.17 -2.77
N THR A 46 -2.37 10.91 -3.87
CA THR A 46 -2.05 9.83 -4.81
C THR A 46 -0.65 10.01 -5.38
N THR A 47 -0.32 11.21 -5.87
CA THR A 47 1.01 11.49 -6.43
C THR A 47 2.11 11.29 -5.39
N LEU A 48 1.95 11.88 -4.20
CA LEU A 48 2.93 11.79 -3.12
C LEU A 48 3.14 10.33 -2.67
N SER A 49 2.06 9.56 -2.58
CA SER A 49 2.12 8.15 -2.19
C SER A 49 2.67 7.24 -3.30
N THR A 50 2.37 7.54 -4.58
CA THR A 50 2.75 6.70 -5.71
C THR A 50 4.22 6.88 -6.10
N LEU A 51 4.74 8.10 -6.03
CA LEU A 51 6.07 8.44 -6.55
C LEU A 51 7.20 7.59 -5.96
N PRO A 52 7.35 7.39 -4.63
CA PRO A 52 8.43 6.58 -4.08
C PRO A 52 8.33 5.11 -4.52
N PHE A 53 7.13 4.55 -4.64
CA PHE A 53 6.94 3.17 -5.11
C PHE A 53 7.20 3.04 -6.62
N ALA A 54 6.87 4.03 -7.42
CA ALA A 54 7.18 4.07 -8.84
C ALA A 54 8.69 4.10 -9.08
N LEU A 55 9.40 4.98 -8.39
CA LEU A 55 10.86 5.05 -8.44
C LEU A 55 11.52 3.75 -7.98
N ALA A 56 11.04 3.18 -6.87
CA ALA A 56 11.52 1.91 -6.35
C ALA A 56 11.29 0.76 -7.33
N PHE A 57 10.12 0.69 -7.97
CA PHE A 57 9.80 -0.34 -8.97
C PHE A 57 10.69 -0.22 -10.21
N VAL A 58 10.79 0.96 -10.81
CA VAL A 58 11.61 1.19 -12.01
C VAL A 58 13.07 0.86 -11.73
N ALA A 59 13.61 1.32 -10.61
CA ALA A 59 14.98 1.01 -10.22
C ALA A 59 15.17 -0.50 -9.95
N SER A 60 14.22 -1.16 -9.25
CA SER A 60 14.29 -2.60 -9.02
C SER A 60 14.26 -3.40 -10.32
N ALA A 61 13.44 -2.99 -11.29
CA ALA A 61 13.38 -3.60 -12.62
C ALA A 61 14.69 -3.41 -13.40
N TYR A 62 15.29 -2.22 -13.32
CA TYR A 62 16.58 -1.94 -13.95
C TYR A 62 17.70 -2.83 -13.38
N TYR A 63 17.75 -3.00 -12.06
CA TYR A 63 18.76 -3.81 -11.38
C TYR A 63 18.38 -5.28 -11.20
N VAL A 64 17.34 -5.78 -11.87
CA VAL A 64 16.80 -7.15 -11.65
C VAL A 64 17.82 -8.27 -11.87
N ARG A 65 18.79 -8.06 -12.78
CA ARG A 65 19.87 -9.01 -13.11
C ARG A 65 21.20 -8.69 -12.41
N ALA A 66 21.25 -7.60 -11.65
CA ALA A 66 22.43 -7.13 -10.94
C ALA A 66 22.16 -7.09 -9.41
N HIS A 67 23.17 -6.72 -8.63
CA HIS A 67 23.01 -6.44 -7.22
C HIS A 67 22.31 -5.09 -7.03
N PHE A 68 21.43 -5.01 -6.05
CA PHE A 68 20.78 -3.76 -5.71
C PHE A 68 21.80 -2.82 -5.03
N PRO A 69 22.02 -1.61 -5.57
CA PRO A 69 22.91 -0.65 -4.94
C PRO A 69 22.30 -0.17 -3.60
N ALA A 70 23.17 0.28 -2.69
CA ALA A 70 22.75 0.69 -1.34
C ALA A 70 21.62 1.74 -1.34
N TRP A 71 21.70 2.73 -2.24
CA TRP A 71 20.65 3.76 -2.34
C TRP A 71 19.26 3.19 -2.70
N LEU A 72 19.21 2.15 -3.56
CA LEU A 72 17.96 1.48 -3.91
C LEU A 72 17.38 0.71 -2.70
N LEU A 73 18.25 0.04 -1.95
CA LEU A 73 17.82 -0.63 -0.71
C LEU A 73 17.26 0.38 0.29
N TRP A 74 17.91 1.53 0.48
CA TRP A 74 17.38 2.59 1.33
C TRP A 74 16.04 3.13 0.84
N LEU A 75 15.89 3.36 -0.48
CA LEU A 75 14.62 3.78 -1.06
C LEU A 75 13.51 2.74 -0.81
N LEU A 76 13.81 1.45 -1.01
CA LEU A 76 12.88 0.36 -0.76
C LEU A 76 12.48 0.28 0.72
N TRP A 77 13.46 0.29 1.63
CA TRP A 77 13.19 0.24 3.07
C TRP A 77 12.39 1.44 3.55
N LEU A 78 12.71 2.63 3.09
CA LEU A 78 11.98 3.84 3.42
C LEU A 78 10.53 3.77 2.90
N SER A 79 10.34 3.41 1.62
CA SER A 79 9.00 3.34 1.01
C SER A 79 8.13 2.28 1.66
N TYR A 80 8.64 1.05 1.80
CA TYR A 80 7.87 -0.05 2.38
C TYR A 80 7.73 0.07 3.91
N GLY A 81 8.72 0.59 4.60
CA GLY A 81 8.66 0.83 6.05
C GLY A 81 7.64 1.90 6.41
N THR A 82 7.67 3.05 5.72
CA THR A 82 6.67 4.12 5.94
C THR A 82 5.28 3.69 5.49
N GLY A 83 5.17 2.93 4.39
CA GLY A 83 3.90 2.36 3.94
C GLY A 83 3.32 1.37 4.95
N LEU A 84 4.14 0.46 5.51
CA LEU A 84 3.71 -0.47 6.56
C LEU A 84 3.22 0.29 7.81
N TYR A 85 3.98 1.28 8.25
CA TYR A 85 3.57 2.13 9.37
C TYR A 85 2.24 2.83 9.09
N GLY A 86 2.09 3.42 7.89
CA GLY A 86 0.85 4.06 7.46
C GLY A 86 -0.34 3.09 7.48
N MET A 87 -0.18 1.90 6.89
CA MET A 87 -1.18 0.85 6.87
C MET A 87 -1.62 0.41 8.28
N LEU A 88 -0.66 0.15 9.16
CA LEU A 88 -0.95 -0.22 10.55
C LEU A 88 -1.68 0.91 11.29
N ARG A 89 -1.19 2.14 11.21
CA ARG A 89 -1.76 3.30 11.90
C ARG A 89 -3.15 3.68 11.38
N THR A 90 -3.41 3.53 10.08
CA THR A 90 -4.69 3.99 9.49
C THR A 90 -5.77 2.94 9.53
N TRP A 91 -5.42 1.66 9.43
CA TRP A 91 -6.38 0.57 9.34
C TRP A 91 -6.36 -0.36 10.55
N TRP A 92 -5.23 -1.00 10.82
CA TRP A 92 -5.19 -2.12 11.75
C TRP A 92 -5.19 -1.72 13.22
N LEU A 93 -4.49 -0.65 13.60
CA LEU A 93 -4.53 -0.16 14.99
C LEU A 93 -5.93 0.31 15.39
N PRO A 94 -6.64 1.17 14.62
CA PRO A 94 -8.01 1.53 14.97
C PRO A 94 -8.97 0.35 14.86
N TYR A 95 -8.81 -0.54 13.90
CA TYR A 95 -9.66 -1.73 13.78
C TYR A 95 -9.54 -2.66 14.99
N LEU A 96 -8.34 -2.93 15.48
CA LEU A 96 -8.09 -3.95 16.49
C LEU A 96 -8.10 -3.39 17.94
N PHE A 97 -7.58 -2.20 18.17
CA PHE A 97 -7.20 -1.75 19.50
C PHE A 97 -7.75 -0.39 19.92
N VAL A 98 -7.92 0.55 19.02
CA VAL A 98 -8.18 1.95 19.36
C VAL A 98 -9.49 2.44 18.76
N LYS A 99 -10.42 2.92 19.60
CA LYS A 99 -11.62 3.62 19.12
C LYS A 99 -11.24 5.01 18.65
N ASP A 100 -11.50 5.30 17.36
CA ASP A 100 -11.29 6.60 16.74
C ASP A 100 -12.60 7.02 16.04
N PRO A 101 -13.51 7.71 16.72
CA PRO A 101 -14.83 8.03 16.19
C PRO A 101 -14.76 8.94 14.95
N VAL A 102 -13.82 9.89 14.89
CA VAL A 102 -13.66 10.78 13.75
C VAL A 102 -13.24 9.99 12.50
N ARG A 103 -12.34 9.06 12.66
CA ARG A 103 -11.92 8.16 11.59
C ARG A 103 -13.03 7.20 11.19
N ALA A 104 -13.75 6.64 12.15
CA ALA A 104 -14.85 5.72 11.91
C ALA A 104 -15.96 6.39 11.07
N GLU A 105 -16.35 7.61 11.39
CA GLU A 105 -17.32 8.40 10.62
C GLU A 105 -16.83 8.63 9.18
N ARG A 106 -15.60 9.06 9.01
CA ARG A 106 -14.99 9.28 7.68
C ARG A 106 -14.93 7.98 6.86
N TYR A 107 -14.61 6.86 7.49
CA TYR A 107 -14.55 5.57 6.81
C TYR A 107 -15.93 5.04 6.44
N GLN A 108 -16.96 5.30 7.26
CA GLN A 108 -18.34 4.98 6.93
C GLN A 108 -18.80 5.70 5.66
N VAL A 109 -18.46 6.97 5.48
CA VAL A 109 -18.76 7.70 4.24
C VAL A 109 -17.98 7.14 3.05
N ARG A 110 -16.68 6.93 3.21
CA ARG A 110 -15.78 6.56 2.12
C ARG A 110 -15.99 5.13 1.62
N PHE A 111 -16.32 4.21 2.54
CA PHE A 111 -16.39 2.77 2.27
C PHE A 111 -17.78 2.14 2.53
N ALA A 112 -18.83 2.95 2.66
CA ALA A 112 -20.18 2.50 3.05
C ALA A 112 -20.71 1.35 2.17
N GLU A 113 -20.55 1.45 0.86
CA GLU A 113 -21.12 0.53 -0.12
C GLU A 113 -20.13 -0.49 -0.65
N THR A 114 -18.92 -0.53 -0.08
CA THR A 114 -17.89 -1.46 -0.53
C THR A 114 -18.11 -2.86 0.03
N HIS A 115 -17.71 -3.87 -0.75
CA HIS A 115 -17.68 -5.24 -0.28
C HIS A 115 -16.60 -5.42 0.80
N ALA A 116 -16.99 -6.03 1.94
CA ALA A 116 -16.07 -6.36 3.01
C ALA A 116 -16.45 -7.73 3.60
N PHE A 117 -15.47 -8.63 3.67
CA PHE A 117 -15.64 -9.94 4.29
C PHE A 117 -15.28 -9.96 5.78
N LEU A 118 -14.57 -8.93 6.27
CA LEU A 118 -14.29 -8.77 7.69
C LEU A 118 -15.45 -8.05 8.40
N PRO A 119 -15.81 -8.44 9.64
CA PRO A 119 -16.79 -7.73 10.44
C PRO A 119 -16.29 -6.34 10.82
N ALA A 120 -17.23 -5.41 11.08
CA ALA A 120 -16.88 -4.10 11.63
C ALA A 120 -16.39 -4.23 13.07
N ARG A 121 -15.29 -3.55 13.42
CA ARG A 121 -14.76 -3.44 14.79
C ARG A 121 -14.35 -2.00 15.05
N ASN A 122 -14.65 -1.48 16.23
CA ASN A 122 -14.35 -0.11 16.64
C ASN A 122 -14.85 0.97 15.64
N GLY A 123 -15.93 0.67 14.89
CA GLY A 123 -16.45 1.55 13.85
C GLY A 123 -15.69 1.49 12.52
N ILE A 124 -14.64 0.68 12.42
CA ILE A 124 -13.87 0.46 11.19
C ILE A 124 -14.30 -0.87 10.56
N ARG A 125 -14.51 -0.85 9.24
CA ARG A 125 -14.81 -2.03 8.43
C ARG A 125 -13.85 -2.05 7.25
N PRO A 126 -12.74 -2.82 7.34
CA PRO A 126 -11.81 -2.93 6.22
C PRO A 126 -12.50 -3.60 5.03
N ASP A 127 -12.52 -2.92 3.89
CA ASP A 127 -13.07 -3.50 2.68
C ASP A 127 -12.13 -4.53 2.06
N THR A 128 -12.69 -5.38 1.19
CA THR A 128 -11.98 -6.49 0.57
C THR A 128 -10.79 -6.02 -0.26
N LEU A 129 -10.91 -4.89 -0.95
CA LEU A 129 -9.86 -4.36 -1.81
C LEU A 129 -8.63 -3.96 -1.00
N HIS A 130 -8.84 -3.23 0.12
CA HIS A 130 -7.75 -2.81 1.00
C HIS A 130 -7.12 -4.00 1.72
N VAL A 131 -7.92 -4.98 2.18
CA VAL A 131 -7.35 -6.19 2.80
C VAL A 131 -6.48 -6.96 1.81
N SER A 132 -6.95 -7.14 0.57
CA SER A 132 -6.16 -7.81 -0.49
C SER A 132 -4.86 -7.06 -0.79
N PHE A 133 -4.94 -5.73 -0.86
CA PHE A 133 -3.76 -4.88 -1.01
C PHE A 133 -2.78 -5.05 0.15
N HIS A 134 -3.27 -5.06 1.39
CA HIS A 134 -2.42 -5.24 2.58
C HIS A 134 -1.69 -6.60 2.57
N VAL A 135 -2.34 -7.66 2.09
CA VAL A 135 -1.69 -8.98 1.93
C VAL A 135 -0.55 -8.90 0.92
N VAL A 136 -0.79 -8.30 -0.27
CA VAL A 136 0.25 -8.11 -1.29
C VAL A 136 1.38 -7.23 -0.78
N PHE A 137 1.05 -6.15 -0.07
CA PHE A 137 2.03 -5.23 0.51
C PHE A 137 2.94 -5.91 1.54
N VAL A 138 2.35 -6.67 2.47
CA VAL A 138 3.12 -7.42 3.48
C VAL A 138 3.97 -8.50 2.81
N THR A 139 3.45 -9.17 1.78
CA THR A 139 4.24 -10.14 1.00
C THR A 139 5.45 -9.46 0.35
N ALA A 140 5.26 -8.29 -0.28
CA ALA A 140 6.38 -7.51 -0.83
C ALA A 140 7.40 -7.12 0.24
N PHE A 141 6.94 -6.69 1.41
CA PHE A 141 7.81 -6.33 2.53
C PHE A 141 8.61 -7.55 3.04
N ILE A 142 7.99 -8.71 3.19
CA ILE A 142 8.69 -9.96 3.57
C ILE A 142 9.74 -10.33 2.52
N LEU A 143 9.40 -10.25 1.24
CA LEU A 143 10.35 -10.51 0.15
C LEU A 143 11.52 -9.52 0.17
N LEU A 144 11.27 -8.24 0.47
CA LEU A 144 12.33 -7.23 0.66
C LEU A 144 13.26 -7.62 1.82
N CYS A 145 12.71 -8.05 2.96
CA CYS A 145 13.50 -8.55 4.09
C CYS A 145 14.40 -9.71 3.64
N ILE A 146 13.83 -10.73 3.01
CA ILE A 146 14.59 -11.89 2.55
C ILE A 146 15.69 -11.48 1.55
N LEU A 147 15.37 -10.63 0.57
CA LEU A 147 16.34 -10.14 -0.41
C LEU A 147 17.48 -9.37 0.25
N SER A 148 17.17 -8.53 1.24
CA SER A 148 18.18 -7.72 1.94
C SER A 148 19.15 -8.56 2.78
N PHE A 149 18.69 -9.70 3.32
CA PHE A 149 19.52 -10.56 4.17
C PHE A 149 20.14 -11.75 3.43
N SER A 150 19.68 -12.10 2.23
CA SER A 150 20.14 -13.27 1.46
C SER A 150 21.46 -13.07 0.68
N GLY A 151 22.25 -12.04 0.97
CA GLY A 151 23.54 -11.75 0.30
C GLY A 151 23.44 -11.16 -1.12
N ARG A 152 22.26 -11.16 -1.75
CA ARG A 152 22.05 -10.49 -3.05
C ARG A 152 22.13 -8.98 -2.97
N ALA A 153 21.91 -8.42 -1.78
CA ALA A 153 22.09 -7.00 -1.51
C ALA A 153 23.50 -6.66 -1.04
N ARG A 154 24.29 -7.67 -0.65
CA ARG A 154 25.68 -7.48 -0.26
C ARG A 154 26.53 -7.99 -1.45
N GLY A 155 26.96 -7.09 -2.31
CA GLY A 155 28.11 -7.35 -3.15
C GLY A 155 29.29 -7.59 -2.21
N THR A 156 29.53 -8.86 -1.83
CA THR A 156 30.87 -9.25 -1.36
C THR A 156 31.77 -9.17 -2.58
N PRO A 157 32.92 -8.48 -2.49
CA PRO A 157 33.90 -8.39 -3.58
C PRO A 157 34.35 -9.77 -4.03
#